data_2759443a2dd0c96c41f5ff9a50977de1
#
_entry.id   2759443a2dd0c96c41f5ff9a50977de1
#
_cell.length_a   1.000
_cell.length_b   1.000
_cell.length_c   1.000
_cell.angle_alpha   90.00
_cell.angle_beta   90.00
_cell.angle_gamma   90.00
#
_symmetry.space_group_name_H-M   'P 1'
#
loop_
_entity.id
_entity.type
_entity.pdbx_description
1 polymer ?
#
loop_
_entity_poly.entity_id
_entity_poly.type
_entity_poly.pdbx_seq_one_letter_code
_entity_poly.pdbx_strand_id
1 'polypeptide(L)'
;MSPADLVRLDLLGPALADATGDARWRALDAVLIAGGKSNLTFELTSAAGALILRRPPSGELLPSAHDMGREARIQRALAGTSVPVPKIVLTEPGGDLLGVPFYVMEKVPGHVIRDELPDGYAQTPAEKLAMTDALVDVLADLHTVDADAIGLGDYGRPHGYLERQLRRWNGQWEKSKTHEVAAVDELGAQLATLRPESQRASIVHGDYRLDNCLMALADPSRVAAVLDWELSTLGDPLTDLGLLLFYWREPGEDKPALTPAVTRNPGFPGRAHLVERYARRTGAQLDDMAFYEAFAYFKFAVIAQGIAARVAAGSMAGQDFGNLDEEVTKIAEGGLARLKED
;
A
#
# COMPACT_ATOMS: atom_id res chain seq x y z
N MET A 1 6.06 -0.75 28.12
CA MET A 1 7.08 0.08 27.45
C MET A 1 6.35 1.28 26.88
N SER A 2 6.79 2.49 27.19
CA SER A 2 6.21 3.68 26.56
C SER A 2 6.64 3.78 25.09
N PRO A 3 5.93 4.49 24.22
CA PRO A 3 6.38 4.76 22.86
C PRO A 3 7.82 5.34 22.80
N ALA A 4 8.18 6.18 23.76
CA ALA A 4 9.53 6.75 23.85
C ALA A 4 10.62 5.69 24.13
N ASP A 5 10.30 4.64 24.91
CA ASP A 5 11.25 3.55 25.19
C ASP A 5 11.57 2.72 23.94
N LEU A 6 10.67 2.70 22.96
CA LEU A 6 10.86 1.99 21.69
C LEU A 6 11.81 2.72 20.74
N VAL A 7 11.98 4.02 20.90
CA VAL A 7 12.72 4.88 19.95
C VAL A 7 14.15 5.15 20.44
N ARG A 8 14.47 4.92 21.73
CA ARG A 8 15.80 5.15 22.30
C ARG A 8 16.38 6.52 21.86
N LEU A 9 15.71 7.62 22.27
CA LEU A 9 16.07 9.00 21.85
C LEU A 9 17.53 9.34 22.17
N ASP A 10 18.07 8.76 23.25
CA ASP A 10 19.46 8.89 23.68
C ASP A 10 20.48 8.40 22.64
N LEU A 11 20.13 7.39 21.84
CA LEU A 11 20.96 6.84 20.79
C LEU A 11 20.60 7.40 19.40
N LEU A 12 19.30 7.57 19.14
CA LEU A 12 18.81 8.01 17.84
C LEU A 12 19.18 9.47 17.56
N GLY A 13 19.12 10.37 18.57
CA GLY A 13 19.46 11.77 18.40
C GLY A 13 20.88 12.01 17.88
N PRO A 14 21.93 11.47 18.51
CA PRO A 14 23.30 11.52 17.96
C PRO A 14 23.42 10.95 16.55
N ALA A 15 22.83 9.79 16.28
CA ALA A 15 22.87 9.17 14.95
C ALA A 15 22.20 10.03 13.85
N LEU A 16 21.10 10.69 14.15
CA LEU A 16 20.44 11.63 13.24
C LEU A 16 21.27 12.91 13.05
N ALA A 17 21.88 13.45 14.11
CA ALA A 17 22.77 14.59 14.00
C ALA A 17 23.94 14.30 13.06
N ASP A 18 24.53 13.12 13.16
CA ASP A 18 25.63 12.69 12.31
C ASP A 18 25.16 12.44 10.87
N ALA A 19 24.01 11.78 10.67
CA ALA A 19 23.46 11.48 9.35
C ALA A 19 23.02 12.73 8.56
N THR A 20 22.53 13.76 9.27
CA THR A 20 22.05 15.00 8.66
C THR A 20 23.08 16.12 8.63
N GLY A 21 24.14 16.03 9.44
CA GLY A 21 25.10 17.12 9.68
C GLY A 21 24.53 18.25 10.54
N ASP A 22 23.37 18.04 11.21
CA ASP A 22 22.68 19.06 11.98
C ASP A 22 22.56 18.66 13.46
N ALA A 23 23.37 19.30 14.31
CA ALA A 23 23.45 19.03 15.73
C ALA A 23 22.11 19.25 16.50
N ARG A 24 21.16 19.98 15.93
CA ARG A 24 19.83 20.19 16.53
C ARG A 24 19.03 18.90 16.68
N TRP A 25 19.35 17.85 15.91
CA TRP A 25 18.74 16.52 16.06
C TRP A 25 19.17 15.79 17.33
N ARG A 26 20.21 16.22 18.05
CA ARG A 26 20.62 15.60 19.33
C ARG A 26 19.53 15.69 20.40
N ALA A 27 18.67 16.71 20.32
CA ALA A 27 17.50 16.87 21.19
C ALA A 27 16.23 16.72 20.34
N LEU A 28 15.53 15.62 20.48
CA LEU A 28 14.31 15.32 19.73
C LEU A 28 13.25 14.68 20.62
N ASP A 29 12.01 14.81 20.19
CA ASP A 29 10.84 14.12 20.71
C ASP A 29 10.33 13.12 19.69
N ALA A 30 9.61 12.08 20.16
CA ALA A 30 8.98 11.08 19.32
C ALA A 30 7.53 10.84 19.72
N VAL A 31 6.64 10.86 18.74
CA VAL A 31 5.22 10.60 18.91
C VAL A 31 4.81 9.45 17.99
N LEU A 32 4.16 8.42 18.52
CA LEU A 32 3.62 7.33 17.73
C LEU A 32 2.46 7.84 16.86
N ILE A 33 2.56 7.66 15.55
CA ILE A 33 1.47 7.98 14.62
C ILE A 33 0.44 6.84 14.68
N ALA A 34 -0.78 7.15 15.12
CA ALA A 34 -1.86 6.17 15.16
C ALA A 34 -2.29 5.78 13.73
N GLY A 35 -2.55 4.48 13.52
CA GLY A 35 -3.13 3.95 12.27
C GLY A 35 -2.26 2.97 11.46
N GLY A 36 -0.98 2.76 11.79
CA GLY A 36 -0.17 1.69 11.18
C GLY A 36 -0.61 0.31 11.70
N LYS A 37 -0.97 -0.60 10.77
CA LYS A 37 -1.43 -1.96 11.14
C LYS A 37 -0.30 -2.99 11.17
N SER A 38 0.81 -2.74 10.48
CA SER A 38 1.93 -3.66 10.33
C SER A 38 3.18 -3.16 11.06
N ASN A 39 3.68 -1.99 10.70
CA ASN A 39 4.89 -1.39 11.26
C ASN A 39 4.54 -0.22 12.19
N LEU A 40 5.39 0.03 13.20
CA LEU A 40 5.28 1.21 14.04
C LEU A 40 5.91 2.41 13.32
N THR A 41 5.15 3.50 13.26
CA THR A 41 5.56 4.75 12.63
C THR A 41 5.56 5.86 13.66
N PHE A 42 6.70 6.54 13.83
CA PHE A 42 6.85 7.65 14.76
C PHE A 42 7.16 8.94 14.02
N GLU A 43 6.54 10.02 14.43
CA GLU A 43 7.00 11.36 14.11
C GLU A 43 8.11 11.75 15.09
N LEU A 44 9.25 12.14 14.54
CA LEU A 44 10.40 12.68 15.26
C LEU A 44 10.42 14.18 15.05
N THR A 45 10.46 14.96 16.13
CA THR A 45 10.51 16.43 16.06
C THR A 45 11.70 16.99 16.81
N SER A 46 12.33 18.00 16.24
CA SER A 46 13.43 18.74 16.85
C SER A 46 13.42 20.21 16.40
N ALA A 47 14.36 21.01 16.88
CA ALA A 47 14.57 22.37 16.38
C ALA A 47 15.01 22.40 14.89
N ALA A 48 15.44 21.27 14.32
CA ALA A 48 15.80 21.13 12.91
C ALA A 48 14.59 20.87 12.00
N GLY A 49 13.45 20.45 12.56
CA GLY A 49 12.24 20.11 11.81
C GLY A 49 11.61 18.79 12.24
N ALA A 50 10.97 18.08 11.30
CA ALA A 50 10.30 16.82 11.55
C ALA A 50 10.75 15.73 10.57
N LEU A 51 10.90 14.50 11.07
CA LEU A 51 11.21 13.28 10.32
C LEU A 51 10.23 12.18 10.71
N ILE A 52 10.20 11.10 9.93
CA ILE A 52 9.42 9.90 10.20
C ILE A 52 10.36 8.71 10.40
N LEU A 53 10.20 8.00 11.51
CA LEU A 53 10.86 6.73 11.78
C LEU A 53 9.86 5.59 11.57
N ARG A 54 10.29 4.56 10.81
CA ARG A 54 9.56 3.29 10.69
C ARG A 54 10.38 2.14 11.24
N ARG A 55 9.74 1.30 12.06
CA ARG A 55 10.33 0.10 12.64
C ARG A 55 9.29 -1.01 12.76
N PRO A 56 9.71 -2.28 12.85
CA PRO A 56 8.81 -3.38 13.18
C PRO A 56 8.15 -3.19 14.56
N PRO A 57 7.01 -3.82 14.82
CA PRO A 57 6.46 -3.93 16.16
C PRO A 57 7.42 -4.67 17.10
N SER A 58 7.20 -4.54 18.42
CA SER A 58 7.96 -5.30 19.40
C SER A 58 7.39 -6.72 19.51
N GLY A 59 8.25 -7.75 19.54
CA GLY A 59 7.86 -9.16 19.67
C GLY A 59 8.58 -10.06 18.67
N GLU A 60 8.21 -11.34 18.63
CA GLU A 60 8.72 -12.27 17.63
C GLU A 60 8.19 -11.90 16.24
N LEU A 61 9.10 -11.55 15.34
CA LEU A 61 8.81 -11.24 13.95
C LEU A 61 8.84 -12.52 13.13
N LEU A 62 7.84 -12.71 12.28
CA LEU A 62 7.89 -13.78 11.27
C LEU A 62 9.05 -13.51 10.30
N PRO A 63 9.82 -14.52 9.92
CA PRO A 63 10.87 -14.38 8.91
C PRO A 63 10.29 -13.75 7.63
N SER A 64 10.97 -12.75 7.08
CA SER A 64 10.55 -11.97 5.88
C SER A 64 9.34 -11.01 6.05
N ALA A 65 8.71 -10.94 7.20
CA ALA A 65 7.80 -9.85 7.51
C ALA A 65 8.60 -8.64 8.01
N HIS A 66 8.19 -7.43 7.62
CA HIS A 66 8.76 -6.18 8.16
C HIS A 66 10.25 -5.93 7.81
N ASP A 67 10.64 -6.18 6.54
CA ASP A 67 12.00 -5.91 6.07
C ASP A 67 12.23 -4.40 5.83
N MET A 68 12.68 -3.69 6.87
CA MET A 68 12.96 -2.25 6.84
C MET A 68 14.06 -1.88 5.84
N GLY A 69 15.04 -2.77 5.66
CA GLY A 69 16.11 -2.57 4.68
C GLY A 69 15.58 -2.58 3.24
N ARG A 70 14.66 -3.49 2.96
CA ARG A 70 14.00 -3.60 1.67
C ARG A 70 13.12 -2.38 1.36
N GLU A 71 12.32 -1.91 2.33
CA GLU A 71 11.51 -0.71 2.19
C GLU A 71 12.37 0.55 1.95
N ALA A 72 13.46 0.69 2.68
CA ALA A 72 14.39 1.82 2.48
C ALA A 72 15.12 1.74 1.13
N ARG A 73 15.45 0.53 0.65
CA ARG A 73 16.14 0.31 -0.62
C ARG A 73 15.30 0.78 -1.81
N ILE A 74 14.02 0.39 -1.87
CA ILE A 74 13.13 0.80 -2.97
C ILE A 74 12.95 2.32 -2.99
N GLN A 75 12.71 2.95 -1.84
CA GLN A 75 12.54 4.40 -1.77
C GLN A 75 13.81 5.16 -2.18
N ARG A 76 15.01 4.68 -1.79
CA ARG A 76 16.27 5.27 -2.25
C ARG A 76 16.46 5.13 -3.75
N ALA A 77 16.14 3.99 -4.31
CA ALA A 77 16.29 3.75 -5.75
C ALA A 77 15.31 4.60 -6.57
N LEU A 78 14.10 4.81 -6.08
CA LEU A 78 13.09 5.67 -6.74
C LEU A 78 13.37 7.18 -6.55
N ALA A 79 14.16 7.57 -5.55
CA ALA A 79 14.54 8.96 -5.34
C ALA A 79 15.35 9.47 -6.55
N GLY A 80 14.81 10.42 -7.27
CA GLY A 80 15.39 10.94 -8.54
C GLY A 80 14.70 10.45 -9.81
N THR A 81 13.70 9.58 -9.69
CA THR A 81 12.76 9.24 -10.76
C THR A 81 11.54 10.17 -10.73
N SER A 82 10.58 9.95 -11.65
CA SER A 82 9.29 10.65 -11.63
C SER A 82 8.35 10.20 -10.49
N VAL A 83 8.66 9.08 -9.82
CA VAL A 83 7.85 8.55 -8.71
C VAL A 83 8.19 9.30 -7.41
N PRO A 84 7.26 10.06 -6.83
CA PRO A 84 7.54 10.81 -5.62
C PRO A 84 7.61 9.87 -4.41
N VAL A 85 8.74 9.89 -3.70
CA VAL A 85 8.97 9.12 -2.48
C VAL A 85 9.62 9.99 -1.42
N PRO A 86 9.38 9.73 -0.11
CA PRO A 86 10.11 10.41 0.95
C PRO A 86 11.61 10.10 0.85
N LYS A 87 12.45 11.11 1.05
CA LYS A 87 13.90 10.90 1.07
C LYS A 87 14.31 10.13 2.33
N ILE A 88 15.05 9.06 2.15
CA ILE A 88 15.61 8.28 3.26
C ILE A 88 16.82 9.02 3.85
N VAL A 89 16.74 9.32 5.16
CA VAL A 89 17.77 10.05 5.93
C VAL A 89 18.73 9.09 6.59
N LEU A 90 18.20 8.04 7.25
CA LEU A 90 19.00 7.06 7.99
C LEU A 90 18.42 5.66 7.78
N THR A 91 19.24 4.64 7.67
CA THR A 91 18.83 3.23 7.77
C THR A 91 19.75 2.50 8.71
N GLU A 92 19.17 1.63 9.50
CA GLU A 92 19.89 0.74 10.40
C GLU A 92 19.30 -0.68 10.28
N PRO A 93 19.88 -1.51 9.40
CA PRO A 93 19.36 -2.85 9.14
C PRO A 93 19.78 -3.90 10.18
N GLY A 94 20.79 -3.62 11.00
CA GLY A 94 21.36 -4.57 11.96
C GLY A 94 20.59 -4.64 13.29
N GLY A 95 19.88 -3.60 13.66
CA GLY A 95 19.20 -3.51 14.95
C GLY A 95 20.10 -3.04 16.10
N ASP A 96 21.31 -2.56 15.84
CA ASP A 96 22.27 -2.19 16.88
C ASP A 96 21.82 -0.99 17.73
N LEU A 97 21.14 -0.03 17.12
CA LEU A 97 20.68 1.19 17.81
C LEU A 97 19.40 0.98 18.64
N LEU A 98 18.38 0.36 18.04
CA LEU A 98 17.05 0.26 18.64
C LEU A 98 16.65 -1.17 19.05
N GLY A 99 17.56 -2.14 18.90
CA GLY A 99 17.28 -3.56 19.10
C GLY A 99 16.46 -4.21 17.97
N VAL A 100 16.13 -3.46 16.94
CA VAL A 100 15.41 -3.89 15.74
C VAL A 100 15.83 -3.07 14.54
N PRO A 101 15.75 -3.60 13.31
CA PRO A 101 15.96 -2.82 12.09
C PRO A 101 14.99 -1.64 12.01
N PHE A 102 15.44 -0.51 11.45
CA PHE A 102 14.58 0.65 11.22
C PHE A 102 15.12 1.53 10.08
N TYR A 103 14.29 2.45 9.64
CA TYR A 103 14.75 3.57 8.83
C TYR A 103 14.06 4.88 9.23
N VAL A 104 14.71 5.98 8.90
CA VAL A 104 14.19 7.33 9.06
C VAL A 104 14.12 8.01 7.70
N MET A 105 13.01 8.68 7.44
CA MET A 105 12.74 9.41 6.20
C MET A 105 12.23 10.82 6.47
N GLU A 106 12.24 11.66 5.45
CA GLU A 106 11.61 12.98 5.50
C GLU A 106 10.11 12.87 5.83
N LYS A 107 9.61 13.80 6.64
CA LYS A 107 8.17 14.01 6.79
C LYS A 107 7.69 14.85 5.63
N VAL A 108 7.09 14.22 4.63
CA VAL A 108 6.50 14.90 3.48
C VAL A 108 5.15 15.51 3.88
N PRO A 109 4.92 16.82 3.70
CA PRO A 109 3.62 17.43 3.96
C PRO A 109 2.63 17.03 2.87
N GLY A 110 1.44 16.56 3.29
CA GLY A 110 0.39 16.13 2.37
C GLY A 110 -0.84 15.62 3.10
N HIS A 111 -1.93 15.48 2.36
CA HIS A 111 -3.18 14.90 2.84
C HIS A 111 -3.20 13.39 2.60
N VAL A 112 -3.51 12.61 3.62
CA VAL A 112 -3.94 11.22 3.50
C VAL A 112 -5.45 11.21 3.28
N ILE A 113 -5.89 10.81 2.10
CA ILE A 113 -7.32 10.81 1.73
C ILE A 113 -7.89 9.39 1.93
N ARG A 114 -8.89 9.27 2.81
CA ARG A 114 -9.55 7.98 3.12
C ARG A 114 -11.04 8.00 2.84
N ASP A 115 -11.82 8.45 3.80
CA ASP A 115 -13.29 8.46 3.72
C ASP A 115 -13.85 9.83 3.37
N GLU A 116 -13.10 10.90 3.66
CA GLU A 116 -13.51 12.29 3.45
C GLU A 116 -12.37 13.10 2.84
N LEU A 117 -12.73 14.13 2.10
CA LEU A 117 -11.79 15.15 1.63
C LEU A 117 -11.62 16.22 2.72
N PRO A 118 -10.41 16.76 2.90
CA PRO A 118 -10.22 17.90 3.77
C PRO A 118 -11.09 19.11 3.34
N ASP A 119 -11.49 19.93 4.29
CA ASP A 119 -12.30 21.12 4.02
C ASP A 119 -11.63 22.03 2.97
N GLY A 120 -12.38 22.38 1.95
CA GLY A 120 -11.89 23.24 0.87
C GLY A 120 -10.95 22.56 -0.14
N TYR A 121 -10.67 21.24 0.00
CA TYR A 121 -9.75 20.51 -0.85
C TYR A 121 -10.51 19.64 -1.86
N ALA A 122 -10.16 19.74 -3.14
CA ALA A 122 -10.74 18.96 -4.26
C ALA A 122 -12.29 18.96 -4.27
N GLN A 123 -12.89 20.15 -4.12
CA GLN A 123 -14.33 20.29 -3.98
C GLN A 123 -15.09 20.22 -5.33
N THR A 124 -14.43 20.57 -6.42
CA THR A 124 -15.02 20.56 -7.76
C THR A 124 -14.77 19.25 -8.50
N PRO A 125 -15.62 18.85 -9.47
CA PRO A 125 -15.35 17.70 -10.33
C PRO A 125 -14.03 17.81 -11.11
N ALA A 126 -13.61 19.02 -11.50
CA ALA A 126 -12.34 19.23 -12.19
C ALA A 126 -11.12 18.94 -11.27
N GLU A 127 -11.19 19.34 -10.01
CA GLU A 127 -10.13 19.04 -9.02
C GLU A 127 -10.09 17.55 -8.67
N LYS A 128 -11.23 16.89 -8.54
CA LYS A 128 -11.32 15.43 -8.32
C LYS A 128 -10.77 14.66 -9.52
N LEU A 129 -11.06 15.10 -10.73
CA LEU A 129 -10.48 14.55 -11.95
C LEU A 129 -8.97 14.72 -11.97
N ALA A 130 -8.45 15.92 -11.67
CA ALA A 130 -7.01 16.19 -11.61
C ALA A 130 -6.30 15.34 -10.55
N MET A 131 -6.93 15.13 -9.39
CA MET A 131 -6.42 14.24 -8.32
C MET A 131 -6.37 12.78 -8.79
N THR A 132 -7.42 12.30 -9.45
CA THR A 132 -7.46 10.95 -10.03
C THR A 132 -6.38 10.78 -11.09
N ASP A 133 -6.24 11.77 -11.96
CA ASP A 133 -5.22 11.80 -13.00
C ASP A 133 -3.81 11.70 -12.44
N ALA A 134 -3.51 12.48 -11.40
CA ALA A 134 -2.22 12.45 -10.73
C ALA A 134 -1.92 11.07 -10.10
N LEU A 135 -2.94 10.46 -9.49
CA LEU A 135 -2.80 9.12 -8.90
C LEU A 135 -2.45 8.07 -9.97
N VAL A 136 -3.16 8.07 -11.10
CA VAL A 136 -2.92 7.12 -12.20
C VAL A 136 -1.59 7.40 -12.89
N ASP A 137 -1.22 8.66 -13.06
CA ASP A 137 0.05 9.03 -13.68
C ASP A 137 1.25 8.55 -12.89
N VAL A 138 1.23 8.69 -11.55
CA VAL A 138 2.29 8.20 -10.68
C VAL A 138 2.37 6.67 -10.69
N LEU A 139 1.24 5.97 -10.77
CA LEU A 139 1.24 4.51 -10.95
C LEU A 139 1.86 4.11 -12.29
N ALA A 140 1.49 4.79 -13.37
CA ALA A 140 2.06 4.57 -14.70
C ALA A 140 3.57 4.86 -14.73
N ASP A 141 4.00 5.94 -14.08
CA ASP A 141 5.41 6.29 -13.93
C ASP A 141 6.17 5.18 -13.18
N LEU A 142 5.63 4.69 -12.05
CA LEU A 142 6.22 3.58 -11.30
C LEU A 142 6.41 2.34 -12.18
N HIS A 143 5.39 1.99 -12.95
CA HIS A 143 5.40 0.81 -13.80
C HIS A 143 6.27 0.95 -15.06
N THR A 144 6.71 2.16 -15.40
CA THR A 144 7.61 2.43 -16.54
C THR A 144 9.06 2.66 -16.13
N VAL A 145 9.35 2.73 -14.84
CA VAL A 145 10.73 2.81 -14.35
C VAL A 145 11.50 1.56 -14.78
N ASP A 146 12.69 1.76 -15.33
CA ASP A 146 13.65 0.68 -15.58
C ASP A 146 14.30 0.27 -14.25
N ALA A 147 13.87 -0.88 -13.74
CA ALA A 147 14.33 -1.40 -12.45
C ALA A 147 15.82 -1.73 -12.44
N ASP A 148 16.38 -2.20 -13.56
CA ASP A 148 17.80 -2.50 -13.68
C ASP A 148 18.63 -1.21 -13.65
N ALA A 149 18.20 -0.19 -14.36
CA ALA A 149 18.88 1.10 -14.41
C ALA A 149 19.00 1.80 -13.04
N ILE A 150 18.04 1.56 -12.14
CA ILE A 150 18.06 2.11 -10.77
C ILE A 150 18.56 1.12 -9.71
N GLY A 151 19.17 -0.01 -10.11
CA GLY A 151 19.77 -0.98 -9.20
C GLY A 151 18.80 -1.89 -8.46
N LEU A 152 17.62 -2.13 -9.05
CA LEU A 152 16.57 -3.00 -8.48
C LEU A 152 16.34 -4.30 -9.29
N GLY A 153 17.22 -4.69 -10.20
CA GLY A 153 17.06 -5.88 -11.03
C GLY A 153 16.92 -7.19 -10.23
N ASP A 154 17.48 -7.24 -9.01
CA ASP A 154 17.39 -8.36 -8.08
C ASP A 154 16.31 -8.18 -6.99
N TYR A 155 15.50 -7.11 -7.07
CA TYR A 155 14.52 -6.75 -6.04
C TYR A 155 13.33 -7.71 -5.95
N GLY A 156 13.17 -8.61 -6.91
CA GLY A 156 12.09 -9.60 -6.92
C GLY A 156 12.33 -10.70 -7.95
N ARG A 157 11.32 -11.52 -8.11
CA ARG A 157 11.31 -12.61 -9.08
C ARG A 157 10.10 -12.45 -10.00
N PRO A 158 10.20 -11.71 -11.12
CA PRO A 158 9.02 -11.42 -11.96
C PRO A 158 8.50 -12.67 -12.68
N HIS A 159 9.38 -13.57 -13.13
CA HIS A 159 8.94 -14.79 -13.82
C HIS A 159 8.02 -15.66 -12.95
N GLY A 160 6.85 -16.03 -13.48
CA GLY A 160 5.84 -16.81 -12.74
C GLY A 160 5.22 -16.07 -11.55
N TYR A 161 5.21 -14.74 -11.58
CA TYR A 161 4.71 -13.90 -10.49
C TYR A 161 3.25 -14.19 -10.14
N LEU A 162 2.34 -14.15 -11.10
CA LEU A 162 0.90 -14.40 -10.88
C LEU A 162 0.63 -15.79 -10.28
N GLU A 163 1.33 -16.82 -10.77
CA GLU A 163 1.20 -18.18 -10.23
C GLU A 163 1.61 -18.23 -8.75
N ARG A 164 2.74 -17.59 -8.40
CA ARG A 164 3.18 -17.56 -7.00
C ARG A 164 2.24 -16.75 -6.11
N GLN A 165 1.68 -15.65 -6.63
CA GLN A 165 0.70 -14.86 -5.87
C GLN A 165 -0.58 -15.67 -5.62
N LEU A 166 -1.12 -16.34 -6.62
CA LEU A 166 -2.29 -17.20 -6.44
C LEU A 166 -2.02 -18.32 -5.43
N ARG A 167 -0.86 -19.00 -5.56
CA ARG A 167 -0.47 -20.05 -4.60
C ARG A 167 -0.34 -19.51 -3.18
N ARG A 168 0.25 -18.31 -3.01
CA ARG A 168 0.39 -17.65 -1.70
C ARG A 168 -0.97 -17.34 -1.09
N TRP A 169 -1.87 -16.72 -1.85
CA TRP A 169 -3.17 -16.30 -1.35
C TRP A 169 -4.10 -17.49 -1.08
N ASN A 170 -4.09 -18.53 -1.94
CA ASN A 170 -4.79 -19.78 -1.65
C ASN A 170 -4.26 -20.45 -0.37
N GLY A 171 -2.92 -20.51 -0.22
CA GLY A 171 -2.33 -21.04 1.01
C GLY A 171 -2.65 -20.23 2.26
N GLN A 172 -2.85 -18.91 2.13
CA GLN A 172 -3.27 -18.06 3.24
C GLN A 172 -4.76 -18.24 3.55
N TRP A 173 -5.60 -18.40 2.51
CA TRP A 173 -7.00 -18.76 2.66
C TRP A 173 -7.16 -20.03 3.48
N GLU A 174 -6.51 -21.13 3.07
CA GLU A 174 -6.58 -22.41 3.77
C GLU A 174 -6.16 -22.34 5.25
N LYS A 175 -5.25 -21.43 5.58
CA LYS A 175 -4.78 -21.23 6.96
C LYS A 175 -5.69 -20.34 7.80
N SER A 176 -6.44 -19.45 7.18
CA SER A 176 -7.25 -18.45 7.87
C SER A 176 -8.75 -18.74 7.86
N LYS A 177 -9.23 -19.62 6.97
CA LYS A 177 -10.65 -19.95 6.90
C LYS A 177 -11.14 -20.62 8.18
N THR A 178 -12.23 -20.11 8.72
CA THR A 178 -12.89 -20.62 9.92
C THR A 178 -14.10 -21.50 9.60
N HIS A 179 -14.60 -21.38 8.37
CA HIS A 179 -15.72 -22.13 7.81
C HIS A 179 -15.62 -22.15 6.28
N GLU A 180 -16.45 -22.94 5.62
CA GLU A 180 -16.52 -23.01 4.16
C GLU A 180 -17.19 -21.75 3.59
N VAL A 181 -16.53 -21.11 2.63
CA VAL A 181 -17.09 -20.00 1.84
C VAL A 181 -16.92 -20.33 0.37
N ALA A 182 -17.91 -21.00 -0.20
CA ALA A 182 -17.88 -21.54 -1.57
C ALA A 182 -17.46 -20.51 -2.64
N ALA A 183 -17.88 -19.23 -2.46
CA ALA A 183 -17.52 -18.16 -3.40
C ALA A 183 -16.00 -17.88 -3.43
N VAL A 184 -15.30 -17.99 -2.29
CA VAL A 184 -13.84 -17.77 -2.22
C VAL A 184 -13.11 -18.94 -2.89
N ASP A 185 -13.54 -20.18 -2.60
CA ASP A 185 -12.94 -21.39 -3.20
C ASP A 185 -13.14 -21.41 -4.72
N GLU A 186 -14.35 -21.06 -5.20
CA GLU A 186 -14.69 -20.96 -6.62
C GLU A 186 -13.85 -19.87 -7.30
N LEU A 187 -13.77 -18.67 -6.72
CA LEU A 187 -12.99 -17.56 -7.27
C LEU A 187 -11.51 -17.94 -7.40
N GLY A 188 -10.94 -18.54 -6.36
CA GLY A 188 -9.55 -19.03 -6.39
C GLY A 188 -9.30 -20.06 -7.49
N ALA A 189 -10.23 -21.00 -7.71
CA ALA A 189 -10.15 -22.03 -8.77
C ALA A 189 -10.27 -21.41 -10.17
N GLN A 190 -11.21 -20.48 -10.40
CA GLN A 190 -11.37 -19.79 -11.68
C GLN A 190 -10.13 -18.94 -12.01
N LEU A 191 -9.58 -18.18 -11.06
CA LEU A 191 -8.35 -17.41 -11.24
C LEU A 191 -7.14 -18.30 -11.59
N ALA A 192 -7.03 -19.48 -11.02
CA ALA A 192 -5.97 -20.41 -11.38
C ALA A 192 -6.06 -20.90 -12.83
N THR A 193 -7.28 -21.03 -13.36
CA THR A 193 -7.55 -21.48 -14.72
C THR A 193 -7.42 -20.38 -15.76
N LEU A 194 -7.91 -19.16 -15.43
CA LEU A 194 -7.98 -18.00 -16.33
C LEU A 194 -6.72 -17.14 -16.30
N ARG A 195 -5.70 -17.52 -15.56
CA ARG A 195 -4.48 -16.74 -15.38
C ARG A 195 -3.82 -16.37 -16.71
N PRO A 196 -3.68 -15.08 -17.03
CA PRO A 196 -2.98 -14.62 -18.22
C PRO A 196 -1.47 -14.79 -18.10
N GLU A 197 -0.77 -14.66 -19.22
CA GLU A 197 0.67 -14.42 -19.22
C GLU A 197 0.98 -12.95 -18.97
N SER A 198 1.92 -12.67 -18.06
CA SER A 198 2.34 -11.30 -17.78
C SER A 198 2.99 -10.67 -19.00
N GLN A 199 2.49 -9.51 -19.44
CA GLN A 199 3.01 -8.80 -20.60
C GLN A 199 4.42 -8.25 -20.38
N ARG A 200 4.72 -7.83 -19.14
CA ARG A 200 6.03 -7.31 -18.74
C ARG A 200 6.26 -7.46 -17.24
N ALA A 201 7.51 -7.41 -16.85
CA ALA A 201 7.92 -7.22 -15.47
C ALA A 201 8.10 -5.73 -15.16
N SER A 202 7.67 -5.32 -13.97
CA SER A 202 7.83 -3.96 -13.49
C SER A 202 7.99 -3.93 -11.97
N ILE A 203 8.29 -2.76 -11.42
CA ILE A 203 8.17 -2.52 -9.99
C ILE A 203 6.68 -2.49 -9.66
N VAL A 204 6.24 -3.38 -8.76
CA VAL A 204 4.89 -3.44 -8.22
C VAL A 204 4.92 -2.91 -6.80
N HIS A 205 4.00 -2.00 -6.46
CA HIS A 205 3.83 -1.49 -5.11
C HIS A 205 3.21 -2.54 -4.18
N GLY A 206 2.22 -3.26 -4.67
CA GLY A 206 1.51 -4.33 -3.96
C GLY A 206 0.37 -3.87 -3.06
N ASP A 207 0.24 -2.56 -2.77
CA ASP A 207 -0.89 -1.92 -2.08
C ASP A 207 -1.11 -0.48 -2.55
N TYR A 208 -1.07 -0.26 -3.89
CA TYR A 208 -1.25 1.07 -4.45
C TYR A 208 -2.72 1.51 -4.37
N ARG A 209 -2.96 2.58 -3.61
CA ARG A 209 -4.28 3.14 -3.39
C ARG A 209 -4.19 4.58 -2.89
N LEU A 210 -5.29 5.32 -2.96
CA LEU A 210 -5.32 6.76 -2.67
C LEU A 210 -4.79 7.10 -1.27
N ASP A 211 -5.11 6.32 -0.24
CA ASP A 211 -4.68 6.59 1.12
C ASP A 211 -3.23 6.17 1.43
N ASN A 212 -2.55 5.48 0.49
CA ASN A 212 -1.10 5.29 0.49
C ASN A 212 -0.36 6.35 -0.35
N CYS A 213 -1.08 7.31 -0.93
CA CYS A 213 -0.53 8.44 -1.67
C CYS A 213 -0.82 9.74 -0.93
N LEU A 214 0.22 10.44 -0.49
CA LEU A 214 0.05 11.79 0.05
C LEU A 214 -0.28 12.76 -1.08
N MET A 215 -1.45 13.38 -1.02
CA MET A 215 -1.81 14.46 -1.94
C MET A 215 -1.23 15.78 -1.44
N ALA A 216 -0.67 16.60 -2.32
CA ALA A 216 -0.04 17.86 -1.92
C ALA A 216 -1.07 18.82 -1.29
N LEU A 217 -0.67 19.52 -0.20
CA LEU A 217 -1.59 20.31 0.64
C LEU A 217 -2.42 21.36 -0.13
N ALA A 218 -1.83 22.00 -1.13
CA ALA A 218 -2.47 23.10 -1.85
C ALA A 218 -2.81 22.75 -3.31
N ASP A 219 -2.49 21.53 -3.76
CA ASP A 219 -2.61 21.17 -5.17
C ASP A 219 -3.10 19.71 -5.31
N PRO A 220 -4.41 19.49 -5.52
CA PRO A 220 -4.96 18.15 -5.69
C PRO A 220 -4.49 17.45 -6.98
N SER A 221 -3.90 18.16 -7.92
CA SER A 221 -3.32 17.57 -9.13
C SER A 221 -1.93 16.96 -8.94
N ARG A 222 -1.40 16.91 -7.70
CA ARG A 222 -0.06 16.44 -7.42
C ARG A 222 -0.01 15.46 -6.26
N VAL A 223 0.53 14.27 -6.52
CA VAL A 223 0.97 13.35 -5.46
C VAL A 223 2.29 13.85 -4.89
N ALA A 224 2.34 14.11 -3.59
CA ALA A 224 3.54 14.57 -2.90
C ALA A 224 4.48 13.42 -2.53
N ALA A 225 3.93 12.24 -2.19
CA ALA A 225 4.71 11.03 -1.96
C ALA A 225 3.84 9.78 -2.01
N VAL A 226 4.42 8.68 -2.47
CA VAL A 226 3.87 7.33 -2.33
C VAL A 226 4.49 6.69 -1.10
N LEU A 227 3.66 6.09 -0.25
CA LEU A 227 4.02 5.51 1.04
C LEU A 227 3.74 4.00 1.05
N ASP A 228 4.26 3.33 2.09
CA ASP A 228 3.97 1.93 2.42
C ASP A 228 4.46 0.89 1.40
N TRP A 229 5.76 0.84 1.24
CA TRP A 229 6.47 -0.02 0.27
C TRP A 229 6.72 -1.46 0.76
N GLU A 230 6.08 -1.89 1.87
CA GLU A 230 6.34 -3.20 2.50
C GLU A 230 6.02 -4.41 1.60
N LEU A 231 5.06 -4.26 0.67
CA LEU A 231 4.65 -5.32 -0.26
C LEU A 231 5.31 -5.21 -1.64
N SER A 232 6.15 -4.19 -1.85
CA SER A 232 6.74 -3.91 -3.16
C SER A 232 7.69 -5.02 -3.63
N THR A 233 7.69 -5.25 -4.94
CA THR A 233 8.52 -6.29 -5.58
C THR A 233 8.64 -6.04 -7.08
N LEU A 234 9.39 -6.91 -7.79
CA LEU A 234 9.27 -7.02 -9.24
C LEU A 234 8.18 -8.04 -9.59
N GLY A 235 7.25 -7.65 -10.42
CA GLY A 235 6.09 -8.48 -10.78
C GLY A 235 5.29 -7.92 -11.96
N ASP A 236 4.03 -8.32 -12.04
CA ASP A 236 3.10 -7.90 -13.07
C ASP A 236 2.42 -6.59 -12.65
N PRO A 237 2.64 -5.48 -13.36
CA PRO A 237 2.12 -4.17 -13.01
C PRO A 237 0.59 -4.09 -12.98
N LEU A 238 -0.12 -4.90 -13.77
CA LEU A 238 -1.59 -4.86 -13.81
C LEU A 238 -2.22 -5.33 -12.50
N THR A 239 -1.46 -6.03 -11.64
CA THR A 239 -1.94 -6.36 -10.27
C THR A 239 -2.15 -5.13 -9.40
N ASP A 240 -1.34 -4.07 -9.56
CA ASP A 240 -1.56 -2.80 -8.85
C ASP A 240 -2.72 -2.01 -9.44
N LEU A 241 -2.88 -2.01 -10.78
CA LEU A 241 -4.04 -1.39 -11.41
C LEU A 241 -5.34 -2.07 -10.97
N GLY A 242 -5.42 -3.41 -11.02
CA GLY A 242 -6.58 -4.16 -10.54
C GLY A 242 -6.90 -3.87 -9.07
N LEU A 243 -5.88 -3.75 -8.23
CA LEU A 243 -6.05 -3.39 -6.82
C LEU A 243 -6.54 -1.94 -6.65
N LEU A 244 -6.02 -1.00 -7.41
CA LEU A 244 -6.51 0.38 -7.41
C LEU A 244 -7.99 0.45 -7.81
N LEU A 245 -8.40 -0.30 -8.86
CA LEU A 245 -9.80 -0.37 -9.30
C LEU A 245 -10.69 -1.03 -8.24
N PHE A 246 -10.21 -2.04 -7.54
CA PHE A 246 -10.92 -2.63 -6.41
C PHE A 246 -11.19 -1.60 -5.29
N TYR A 247 -10.20 -0.76 -4.95
CA TYR A 247 -10.38 0.29 -3.93
C TYR A 247 -11.20 1.48 -4.45
N TRP A 248 -11.30 1.66 -5.77
CA TRP A 248 -12.03 2.76 -6.39
C TRP A 248 -13.52 2.49 -6.38
N ARG A 249 -14.24 3.14 -5.48
CA ARG A 249 -15.68 2.99 -5.36
C ARG A 249 -16.40 4.06 -6.15
N GLU A 250 -17.44 3.65 -6.88
CA GLU A 250 -18.28 4.54 -7.66
C GLU A 250 -19.56 4.94 -6.91
N PRO A 251 -20.23 6.04 -7.27
CA PRO A 251 -21.48 6.43 -6.66
C PRO A 251 -22.53 5.32 -6.75
N GLY A 252 -23.17 5.00 -5.63
CA GLY A 252 -24.18 3.94 -5.53
C GLY A 252 -23.66 2.57 -5.11
N GLU A 253 -22.34 2.34 -5.16
CA GLU A 253 -21.76 1.10 -4.62
C GLU A 253 -21.78 1.10 -3.08
N ASP A 254 -21.86 -0.08 -2.48
CA ASP A 254 -21.77 -0.24 -1.03
C ASP A 254 -20.39 0.21 -0.51
N LYS A 255 -20.38 0.74 0.73
CA LYS A 255 -19.15 1.01 1.45
C LYS A 255 -18.70 -0.29 2.14
N PRO A 256 -17.60 -0.92 1.73
CA PRO A 256 -17.08 -2.07 2.45
C PRO A 256 -16.57 -1.66 3.83
N ALA A 257 -16.66 -2.58 4.81
CA ALA A 257 -16.28 -2.30 6.19
C ALA A 257 -14.78 -2.00 6.36
N LEU A 258 -13.95 -2.54 5.49
CA LEU A 258 -12.48 -2.53 5.64
C LEU A 258 -11.74 -1.57 4.69
N THR A 259 -12.44 -0.93 3.75
CA THR A 259 -11.80 -0.07 2.73
C THR A 259 -12.28 1.36 2.80
N PRO A 260 -11.42 2.35 2.52
CA PRO A 260 -11.82 3.73 2.31
C PRO A 260 -12.80 3.87 1.16
N ALA A 261 -13.64 4.90 1.19
CA ALA A 261 -14.70 5.05 0.21
C ALA A 261 -14.94 6.50 -0.26
N VAL A 262 -13.94 7.38 -0.14
CA VAL A 262 -14.06 8.80 -0.55
C VAL A 262 -14.47 8.95 -2.02
N THR A 263 -14.03 8.03 -2.89
CA THR A 263 -14.30 8.07 -4.33
C THR A 263 -15.77 7.81 -4.71
N ARG A 264 -16.59 7.34 -3.76
CA ARG A 264 -18.06 7.28 -3.91
C ARG A 264 -18.71 8.66 -3.99
N ASN A 265 -18.02 9.71 -3.52
CA ASN A 265 -18.56 11.06 -3.54
C ASN A 265 -18.73 11.54 -4.98
N PRO A 266 -19.83 12.25 -5.30
CA PRO A 266 -20.06 12.76 -6.64
C PRO A 266 -18.90 13.61 -7.15
N GLY A 267 -18.61 13.49 -8.44
CA GLY A 267 -17.58 14.26 -9.15
C GLY A 267 -16.23 13.56 -9.31
N PHE A 268 -16.01 12.40 -8.64
CA PHE A 268 -14.90 11.53 -9.03
C PHE A 268 -15.22 10.83 -10.37
N PRO A 269 -14.22 10.62 -11.26
CA PRO A 269 -14.42 9.83 -12.46
C PRO A 269 -14.62 8.34 -12.12
N GLY A 270 -15.28 7.63 -13.05
CA GLY A 270 -15.45 6.18 -12.93
C GLY A 270 -14.17 5.40 -13.27
N ARG A 271 -14.16 4.09 -12.95
CA ARG A 271 -13.02 3.15 -13.19
C ARG A 271 -12.54 3.15 -14.63
N ALA A 272 -13.47 3.28 -15.60
CA ALA A 272 -13.11 3.34 -17.03
C ALA A 272 -12.10 4.46 -17.33
N HIS A 273 -12.23 5.63 -16.69
CA HIS A 273 -11.28 6.73 -16.87
C HIS A 273 -9.87 6.36 -16.38
N LEU A 274 -9.75 5.66 -15.24
CA LEU A 274 -8.46 5.22 -14.71
C LEU A 274 -7.80 4.23 -15.66
N VAL A 275 -8.57 3.27 -16.16
CA VAL A 275 -8.11 2.24 -17.12
C VAL A 275 -7.62 2.89 -18.41
N GLU A 276 -8.42 3.76 -19.04
CA GLU A 276 -8.05 4.47 -20.27
C GLU A 276 -6.80 5.35 -20.08
N ARG A 277 -6.72 6.08 -18.94
CA ARG A 277 -5.57 6.93 -18.66
C ARG A 277 -4.31 6.09 -18.48
N TYR A 278 -4.37 5.01 -17.72
CA TYR A 278 -3.25 4.11 -17.53
C TYR A 278 -2.77 3.51 -18.87
N ALA A 279 -3.70 3.03 -19.71
CA ALA A 279 -3.36 2.50 -21.04
C ALA A 279 -2.65 3.54 -21.91
N ARG A 280 -3.16 4.78 -21.94
CA ARG A 280 -2.52 5.88 -22.70
C ARG A 280 -1.11 6.19 -22.21
N ARG A 281 -0.87 6.13 -20.90
CA ARG A 281 0.43 6.44 -20.29
C ARG A 281 1.47 5.33 -20.50
N THR A 282 1.03 4.08 -20.43
CA THR A 282 1.95 2.92 -20.39
C THR A 282 2.02 2.15 -21.70
N GLY A 283 1.03 2.30 -22.59
CA GLY A 283 0.86 1.48 -23.78
C GLY A 283 0.48 0.02 -23.47
N ALA A 284 0.05 -0.29 -22.24
CA ALA A 284 -0.35 -1.64 -21.85
C ALA A 284 -1.64 -2.06 -22.57
N GLN A 285 -1.71 -3.34 -22.93
CA GLN A 285 -2.95 -3.99 -23.35
C GLN A 285 -3.74 -4.39 -22.10
N LEU A 286 -5.03 -4.13 -22.07
CA LEU A 286 -5.86 -4.28 -20.88
C LEU A 286 -7.01 -5.27 -21.11
N ASP A 287 -6.87 -6.19 -22.06
CA ASP A 287 -7.88 -7.19 -22.42
C ASP A 287 -8.19 -8.15 -21.26
N ASP A 288 -7.21 -8.40 -20.38
CA ASP A 288 -7.35 -9.30 -19.22
C ASP A 288 -7.72 -8.55 -17.91
N MET A 289 -8.21 -7.31 -17.94
CA MET A 289 -8.45 -6.53 -16.72
C MET A 289 -9.45 -7.18 -15.78
N ALA A 290 -10.44 -7.90 -16.28
CA ALA A 290 -11.37 -8.68 -15.47
C ALA A 290 -10.65 -9.67 -14.53
N PHE A 291 -9.60 -10.34 -15.02
CA PHE A 291 -8.76 -11.20 -14.19
C PHE A 291 -8.06 -10.42 -13.07
N TYR A 292 -7.44 -9.27 -13.38
CA TYR A 292 -6.67 -8.50 -12.39
C TYR A 292 -7.57 -7.85 -11.33
N GLU A 293 -8.76 -7.40 -11.71
CA GLU A 293 -9.77 -6.94 -10.77
C GLU A 293 -10.24 -8.10 -9.87
N ALA A 294 -10.64 -9.21 -10.44
CA ALA A 294 -11.08 -10.40 -9.71
C ALA A 294 -9.98 -10.94 -8.77
N PHE A 295 -8.71 -10.89 -9.20
CA PHE A 295 -7.59 -11.23 -8.34
C PHE A 295 -7.44 -10.28 -7.15
N ALA A 296 -7.68 -8.98 -7.33
CA ALA A 296 -7.70 -8.03 -6.23
C ALA A 296 -8.84 -8.31 -5.23
N TYR A 297 -10.04 -8.65 -5.72
CA TYR A 297 -11.15 -9.12 -4.88
C TYR A 297 -10.77 -10.37 -4.09
N PHE A 298 -10.18 -11.38 -4.73
CA PHE A 298 -9.72 -12.61 -4.08
C PHE A 298 -8.71 -12.32 -2.96
N LYS A 299 -7.65 -11.55 -3.29
CA LYS A 299 -6.65 -11.12 -2.32
C LYS A 299 -7.30 -10.45 -1.11
N PHE A 300 -8.26 -9.57 -1.36
CA PHE A 300 -8.89 -8.81 -0.27
C PHE A 300 -9.86 -9.66 0.55
N ALA A 301 -10.59 -10.60 -0.05
CA ALA A 301 -11.42 -11.56 0.67
C ALA A 301 -10.57 -12.40 1.64
N VAL A 302 -9.39 -12.86 1.22
CA VAL A 302 -8.44 -13.60 2.07
C VAL A 302 -7.89 -12.73 3.20
N ILE A 303 -7.60 -11.44 2.94
CA ILE A 303 -7.17 -10.48 3.98
C ILE A 303 -8.29 -10.27 5.01
N ALA A 304 -9.54 -10.06 4.54
CA ALA A 304 -10.69 -9.87 5.39
C ALA A 304 -10.95 -11.10 6.29
N GLN A 305 -10.83 -12.31 5.73
CA GLN A 305 -10.90 -13.55 6.50
C GLN A 305 -9.82 -13.65 7.56
N GLY A 306 -8.58 -13.25 7.24
CA GLY A 306 -7.50 -13.19 8.20
C GLY A 306 -7.76 -12.20 9.35
N ILE A 307 -8.48 -11.10 9.08
CA ILE A 307 -8.96 -10.16 10.12
C ILE A 307 -10.05 -10.82 10.94
N ALA A 308 -11.04 -11.45 10.31
CA ALA A 308 -12.14 -12.16 10.98
C ALA A 308 -11.62 -13.23 11.95
N ALA A 309 -10.66 -14.03 11.52
CA ALA A 309 -10.03 -15.06 12.35
C ALA A 309 -9.33 -14.45 13.60
N ARG A 310 -8.63 -13.31 13.44
CA ARG A 310 -7.99 -12.61 14.59
C ARG A 310 -9.01 -11.98 15.53
N VAL A 311 -10.10 -11.43 15.00
CA VAL A 311 -11.21 -10.90 15.82
C VAL A 311 -11.83 -12.04 16.64
N ALA A 312 -12.14 -13.17 15.99
CA ALA A 312 -12.68 -14.36 16.67
C ALA A 312 -11.74 -14.92 17.75
N ALA A 313 -10.41 -14.84 17.52
CA ALA A 313 -9.38 -15.21 18.50
C ALA A 313 -9.16 -14.17 19.61
N GLY A 314 -9.91 -13.06 19.65
CA GLY A 314 -9.78 -11.99 20.64
C GLY A 314 -8.53 -11.13 20.52
N SER A 315 -7.75 -11.28 19.45
CA SER A 315 -6.49 -10.55 19.24
C SER A 315 -6.69 -9.09 18.76
N MET A 316 -7.93 -8.68 18.49
CA MET A 316 -8.29 -7.34 18.03
C MET A 316 -9.39 -6.70 18.89
N ALA A 317 -9.31 -6.90 20.21
CA ALA A 317 -10.30 -6.39 21.18
C ALA A 317 -10.45 -4.85 21.08
N GLY A 318 -11.70 -4.36 21.08
CA GLY A 318 -12.02 -2.94 21.02
C GLY A 318 -12.14 -2.35 19.61
N GLN A 319 -11.98 -3.15 18.55
CA GLN A 319 -12.26 -2.74 17.18
C GLN A 319 -13.55 -3.43 16.69
N ASP A 320 -14.47 -2.65 16.13
CA ASP A 320 -15.69 -3.16 15.50
C ASP A 320 -15.52 -3.11 13.97
N PHE A 321 -15.62 -4.26 13.33
CA PHE A 321 -15.52 -4.42 11.87
C PHE A 321 -16.85 -4.86 11.25
N GLY A 322 -17.94 -4.87 12.01
CA GLY A 322 -19.23 -5.39 11.55
C GLY A 322 -19.21 -6.91 11.30
N ASN A 323 -20.07 -7.36 10.37
CA ASN A 323 -20.16 -8.78 10.00
C ASN A 323 -19.12 -9.15 8.94
N LEU A 324 -17.91 -9.52 9.38
CA LEU A 324 -16.80 -9.85 8.47
C LEU A 324 -17.05 -11.11 7.64
N ASP A 325 -17.82 -12.09 8.12
CA ASP A 325 -18.11 -13.31 7.37
C ASP A 325 -18.99 -13.02 6.15
N GLU A 326 -19.99 -12.15 6.33
CA GLU A 326 -20.81 -11.65 5.22
C GLU A 326 -20.00 -10.80 4.24
N GLU A 327 -19.09 -9.97 4.75
CA GLU A 327 -18.22 -9.13 3.94
C GLU A 327 -17.27 -9.98 3.07
N VAL A 328 -16.65 -11.03 3.62
CA VAL A 328 -15.80 -11.96 2.87
C VAL A 328 -16.56 -12.59 1.71
N THR A 329 -17.79 -13.04 1.97
CA THR A 329 -18.64 -13.64 0.93
C THR A 329 -18.97 -12.63 -0.17
N LYS A 330 -19.43 -11.41 0.18
CA LYS A 330 -19.75 -10.34 -0.79
C LYS A 330 -18.54 -9.95 -1.64
N ILE A 331 -17.37 -9.85 -1.03
CA ILE A 331 -16.14 -9.53 -1.77
C ILE A 331 -15.84 -10.63 -2.79
N ALA A 332 -15.92 -11.91 -2.41
CA ALA A 332 -15.65 -13.01 -3.32
C ALA A 332 -16.68 -13.09 -4.47
N GLU A 333 -17.97 -12.89 -4.17
CA GLU A 333 -19.03 -12.80 -5.18
C GLU A 333 -18.82 -11.64 -6.15
N GLY A 334 -18.34 -10.48 -5.65
CA GLY A 334 -17.93 -9.36 -6.48
C GLY A 334 -16.80 -9.72 -7.46
N GLY A 335 -15.81 -10.48 -7.00
CA GLY A 335 -14.74 -10.99 -7.86
C GLY A 335 -15.23 -11.96 -8.95
N LEU A 336 -16.15 -12.87 -8.59
CA LEU A 336 -16.80 -13.78 -9.56
C LEU A 336 -17.65 -13.02 -10.59
N ALA A 337 -18.28 -11.91 -10.18
CA ALA A 337 -19.03 -11.07 -11.12
C ALA A 337 -18.10 -10.42 -12.14
N ARG A 338 -16.93 -9.92 -11.74
CA ARG A 338 -15.94 -9.33 -12.65
C ARG A 338 -15.48 -10.30 -13.73
N LEU A 339 -15.25 -11.57 -13.39
CA LEU A 339 -14.87 -12.60 -14.37
C LEU A 339 -15.96 -12.93 -15.40
N LYS A 340 -17.20 -12.47 -15.22
CA LYS A 340 -18.33 -12.69 -16.12
C LYS A 340 -18.65 -11.49 -17.02
N GLU A 341 -17.99 -10.34 -16.78
CA GLU A 341 -18.22 -9.09 -17.53
C GLU A 341 -17.44 -9.04 -18.86
N ASP A 342 -16.66 -10.08 -19.24
CA ASP A 342 -15.94 -10.26 -20.51
C ASP A 342 -16.81 -10.86 -21.63
#